data_1f1a1ff9426cc5eebc31cac4dcd426a9
#
_entry.id   1f1a1ff9426cc5eebc31cac4dcd426a9
#
_cell.length_a   1.000
_cell.length_b   1.000
_cell.length_c   1.000
_cell.angle_alpha   90.00
_cell.angle_beta   90.00
_cell.angle_gamma   90.00
#
_symmetry.space_group_name_H-M   'P 1'
#
loop_
_entity.id
_entity.type
_entity.pdbx_description
1 polymer ?
#
loop_
_entity_poly.entity_id
_entity_poly.type
_entity_poly.pdbx_seq_one_letter_code
_entity_poly.pdbx_strand_id
1 'polypeptide(L)'
;MKNLLIVGGGSAGWMAAAYLNGALNLRGQRPTVSITLLESPDIPRISVGEATIPSMRHLLAVVGIDEEAFMRSADATFKQSIKYQNWVHNDGSFYHHPFTLIPQQPLDRAGELWLSSDQSIPFMDTCSLQTRLCEANRVPVASGPEAVKHPMKYAYHMNAQKFADTLRDFSTARGVRHVLANLQEVNQDERGWLESVRTDTAGELHADIFVDCTGFAGHLIDKTLGVDLEDFSQYLLCNRAVTMHLPYERFYPGYIRPYTTATALSSGWVWDIPMQNQRSIGYVHSSAFISKEAAESELRAYQGPGTEDLSVRFVDFTVGRRKKAWVNNCIAIGLSSGFIEPLESTGLYLSDLGAVLLAEHWPRDEGAIQQLSSRYNRLMANRYYEILDFINMHYCLTKRTDTEFWKEVRKPERVNPRLRAKLAMWQQKPPSLHDFEDQWFDGMATPEPLSDWSAIGGRPPVDTGGLWDHKSYE
;
A
#
# COMPACT_ATOMS: atom_id res chain seq x y z
N MET A 1 25.41 -4.08 -14.38
CA MET A 1 24.62 -2.85 -14.40
C MET A 1 25.07 -1.93 -13.28
N LYS A 2 25.46 -0.70 -13.60
CA LYS A 2 26.08 0.23 -12.64
C LYS A 2 25.34 1.56 -12.51
N ASN A 3 24.52 1.92 -13.51
CA ASN A 3 23.80 3.18 -13.54
C ASN A 3 22.30 2.92 -13.52
N LEU A 4 21.63 3.52 -12.57
CA LEU A 4 20.18 3.47 -12.39
C LEU A 4 19.59 4.87 -12.55
N LEU A 5 18.60 5.03 -13.41
CA LEU A 5 17.78 6.23 -13.51
C LEU A 5 16.36 5.96 -13.05
N ILE A 6 15.93 6.64 -12.01
CA ILE A 6 14.55 6.64 -11.52
C ILE A 6 13.86 7.90 -12.06
N VAL A 7 12.75 7.74 -12.75
CA VAL A 7 11.97 8.85 -13.32
C VAL A 7 10.68 9.02 -12.53
N GLY A 8 10.57 10.15 -11.83
CA GLY A 8 9.45 10.50 -10.97
C GLY A 8 9.84 10.69 -9.51
N GLY A 9 9.64 11.89 -8.95
CA GLY A 9 10.04 12.31 -7.59
C GLY A 9 8.92 12.22 -6.55
N GLY A 10 7.89 11.41 -6.76
CA GLY A 10 6.87 11.11 -5.76
C GLY A 10 7.34 10.14 -4.68
N SER A 11 6.44 9.75 -3.77
CA SER A 11 6.76 8.81 -2.68
C SER A 11 7.38 7.51 -3.20
N ALA A 12 6.83 6.92 -4.28
CA ALA A 12 7.35 5.68 -4.86
C ALA A 12 8.79 5.84 -5.39
N GLY A 13 9.09 6.95 -6.08
CA GLY A 13 10.43 7.20 -6.62
C GLY A 13 11.47 7.39 -5.53
N TRP A 14 11.17 8.20 -4.50
CA TRP A 14 12.08 8.40 -3.38
C TRP A 14 12.20 7.17 -2.48
N MET A 15 11.13 6.37 -2.32
CA MET A 15 11.22 5.06 -1.66
C MET A 15 12.16 4.12 -2.42
N ALA A 16 11.99 4.00 -3.74
CA ALA A 16 12.86 3.18 -4.57
C ALA A 16 14.32 3.66 -4.51
N ALA A 17 14.57 4.98 -4.62
CA ALA A 17 15.91 5.54 -4.54
C ALA A 17 16.57 5.26 -3.18
N ALA A 18 15.85 5.50 -2.09
CA ALA A 18 16.35 5.30 -0.74
C ALA A 18 16.64 3.82 -0.46
N TYR A 19 15.69 2.94 -0.77
CA TYR A 19 15.82 1.51 -0.54
C TYR A 19 16.97 0.91 -1.37
N LEU A 20 17.00 1.16 -2.68
CA LEU A 20 18.04 0.64 -3.57
C LEU A 20 19.42 1.17 -3.20
N ASN A 21 19.52 2.43 -2.79
CA ASN A 21 20.79 2.96 -2.29
C ASN A 21 21.24 2.28 -0.99
N GLY A 22 20.32 2.02 -0.07
CA GLY A 22 20.63 1.29 1.17
C GLY A 22 21.01 -0.17 0.95
N ALA A 23 20.32 -0.85 0.05
CA ALA A 23 20.50 -2.29 -0.21
C ALA A 23 21.70 -2.60 -1.14
N LEU A 24 21.94 -1.76 -2.17
CA LEU A 24 22.98 -2.02 -3.18
C LEU A 24 24.31 -1.33 -2.89
N ASN A 25 24.30 -0.25 -2.09
CA ASN A 25 25.49 0.55 -1.79
C ASN A 25 25.83 0.48 -0.30
N LEU A 26 26.81 -0.34 0.06
CA LEU A 26 27.24 -0.50 1.44
C LEU A 26 27.87 0.80 2.00
N ARG A 27 27.46 1.17 3.19
CA ARG A 27 27.98 2.37 3.88
C ARG A 27 29.49 2.31 4.07
N GLY A 28 30.16 3.42 3.78
CA GLY A 28 31.63 3.54 3.94
C GLY A 28 32.43 2.85 2.82
N GLN A 29 31.79 2.27 1.82
CA GLN A 29 32.44 1.72 0.64
C GLN A 29 32.15 2.57 -0.60
N ARG A 30 32.94 2.36 -1.66
CA ARG A 30 32.66 2.98 -2.96
C ARG A 30 31.32 2.45 -3.49
N PRO A 31 30.39 3.32 -3.93
CA PRO A 31 29.11 2.88 -4.47
C PRO A 31 29.29 1.87 -5.62
N THR A 32 28.54 0.79 -5.60
CA THR A 32 28.49 -0.22 -6.66
C THR A 32 27.53 0.18 -7.75
N VAL A 33 26.46 0.92 -7.41
CA VAL A 33 25.44 1.42 -8.32
C VAL A 33 25.31 2.93 -8.17
N SER A 34 25.44 3.66 -9.27
CA SER A 34 25.16 5.10 -9.32
C SER A 34 23.67 5.32 -9.54
N ILE A 35 23.00 6.00 -8.63
CA ILE A 35 21.56 6.24 -8.66
C ILE A 35 21.29 7.71 -8.95
N THR A 36 20.54 7.96 -10.03
CA THR A 36 20.02 9.28 -10.38
C THR A 36 18.50 9.25 -10.31
N LEU A 37 17.88 10.26 -9.70
CA LEU A 37 16.43 10.47 -9.71
C LEU A 37 16.10 11.75 -10.44
N LEU A 38 15.28 11.63 -11.49
CA LEU A 38 14.72 12.75 -12.26
C LEU A 38 13.35 13.10 -11.71
N GLU A 39 13.17 14.35 -11.28
CA GLU A 39 11.90 14.89 -10.79
C GLU A 39 11.51 16.13 -11.56
N SER A 40 10.24 16.21 -11.99
CA SER A 40 9.69 17.40 -12.60
C SER A 40 9.46 18.49 -11.54
N PRO A 41 9.93 19.72 -11.76
CA PRO A 41 9.60 20.84 -10.89
C PRO A 41 8.14 21.31 -11.03
N ASP A 42 7.45 20.95 -12.12
CA ASP A 42 6.14 21.48 -12.48
C ASP A 42 4.98 20.54 -12.11
N ILE A 43 5.26 19.26 -11.82
CA ILE A 43 4.25 18.27 -11.47
C ILE A 43 4.13 18.18 -9.94
N PRO A 44 3.00 18.65 -9.35
CA PRO A 44 2.82 18.56 -7.91
C PRO A 44 2.68 17.11 -7.48
N ARG A 45 3.32 16.76 -6.37
CA ARG A 45 3.13 15.45 -5.75
C ARG A 45 1.70 15.30 -5.24
N ILE A 46 1.22 14.08 -5.21
CA ILE A 46 -0.07 13.77 -4.58
C ILE A 46 0.12 13.93 -3.06
N SER A 47 -0.47 14.99 -2.51
CA SER A 47 -0.41 15.29 -1.08
C SER A 47 -1.69 14.81 -0.43
N VAL A 48 -1.64 13.60 0.13
CA VAL A 48 -2.70 13.02 0.96
C VAL A 48 -2.07 12.44 2.22
N GLY A 49 -2.87 12.21 3.24
CA GLY A 49 -2.44 11.37 4.35
C GLY A 49 -2.37 9.92 3.87
N GLU A 50 -1.25 9.28 4.12
CA GLU A 50 -1.03 7.88 3.81
C GLU A 50 -1.07 7.02 5.07
N ALA A 51 -1.61 5.83 4.92
CA ALA A 51 -1.54 4.79 5.93
C ALA A 51 -0.69 3.64 5.40
N THR A 52 0.10 3.02 6.26
CA THR A 52 1.02 1.94 5.89
C THR A 52 0.66 0.63 6.60
N ILE A 53 1.42 -0.41 6.27
CA ILE A 53 1.40 -1.69 6.98
C ILE A 53 2.78 -1.92 7.65
N PRO A 54 2.95 -2.91 8.53
CA PRO A 54 4.18 -3.08 9.32
C PRO A 54 5.48 -3.22 8.53
N SER A 55 5.44 -3.62 7.23
CA SER A 55 6.63 -3.68 6.35
C SER A 55 7.38 -2.34 6.23
N MET A 56 6.71 -1.20 6.46
CA MET A 56 7.34 0.12 6.43
C MET A 56 8.53 0.22 7.41
N ARG A 57 8.49 -0.50 8.53
CA ARG A 57 9.59 -0.55 9.50
C ARG A 57 10.85 -1.18 8.92
N HIS A 58 10.68 -2.20 8.07
CA HIS A 58 11.80 -2.79 7.33
C HIS A 58 12.43 -1.78 6.36
N LEU A 59 11.63 -1.05 5.60
CA LEU A 59 12.15 0.01 4.73
C LEU A 59 12.98 1.01 5.52
N LEU A 60 12.47 1.54 6.65
CA LEU A 60 13.20 2.48 7.49
C LEU A 60 14.52 1.90 7.99
N ALA A 61 14.55 0.62 8.39
CA ALA A 61 15.75 -0.07 8.86
C ALA A 61 16.79 -0.23 7.73
N VAL A 62 16.42 -0.69 6.54
CA VAL A 62 17.34 -0.84 5.39
C VAL A 62 17.89 0.52 4.96
N VAL A 63 17.02 1.51 4.84
CA VAL A 63 17.43 2.88 4.53
C VAL A 63 18.30 3.43 5.65
N GLY A 64 18.02 3.06 6.91
CA GLY A 64 18.71 3.49 8.12
C GLY A 64 18.31 4.87 8.60
N ILE A 65 17.01 5.14 8.50
CA ILE A 65 16.37 6.30 9.10
C ILE A 65 15.92 5.93 10.51
N ASP A 66 16.28 6.75 11.48
CA ASP A 66 15.79 6.64 12.85
C ASP A 66 14.28 6.84 12.91
N GLU A 67 13.55 5.97 13.63
CA GLU A 67 12.10 5.97 13.68
C GLU A 67 11.53 7.28 14.24
N GLU A 68 12.15 7.82 15.31
CA GLU A 68 11.67 9.05 15.94
C GLU A 68 11.89 10.26 15.01
N ALA A 69 13.06 10.30 14.33
CA ALA A 69 13.35 11.31 13.33
C ALA A 69 12.36 11.25 12.16
N PHE A 70 12.05 10.05 11.67
CA PHE A 70 11.03 9.84 10.65
C PHE A 70 9.65 10.31 11.11
N MET A 71 9.22 9.90 12.31
CA MET A 71 7.90 10.27 12.82
C MET A 71 7.73 11.79 12.93
N ARG A 72 8.77 12.51 13.35
CA ARG A 72 8.77 13.98 13.42
C ARG A 72 8.73 14.62 12.04
N SER A 73 9.57 14.15 11.12
CA SER A 73 9.71 14.77 9.79
C SER A 73 8.51 14.52 8.87
N ALA A 74 7.85 13.38 8.99
CA ALA A 74 6.73 12.98 8.15
C ALA A 74 5.35 13.23 8.79
N ASP A 75 5.25 13.93 9.93
CA ASP A 75 4.03 14.07 10.75
C ASP A 75 3.40 12.71 11.09
N ALA A 76 4.23 11.68 11.30
CA ALA A 76 3.74 10.33 11.42
C ALA A 76 3.15 10.03 12.81
N THR A 77 2.13 9.20 12.82
CA THR A 77 1.49 8.64 14.03
C THR A 77 1.43 7.13 13.94
N PHE A 78 1.21 6.46 15.08
CA PHE A 78 1.10 5.01 15.09
C PHE A 78 -0.21 4.52 14.47
N LYS A 79 -0.11 3.43 13.69
CA LYS A 79 -1.24 2.68 13.18
C LYS A 79 -1.15 1.24 13.66
N GLN A 80 -2.17 0.78 14.37
CA GLN A 80 -2.22 -0.58 14.93
C GLN A 80 -3.27 -1.46 14.26
N SER A 81 -4.24 -0.84 13.57
CA SER A 81 -5.32 -1.54 12.89
C SER A 81 -6.00 -0.66 11.85
N ILE A 82 -6.94 -1.27 11.13
CA ILE A 82 -7.99 -0.56 10.39
C ILE A 82 -9.31 -0.87 11.08
N LYS A 83 -10.11 0.15 11.37
CA LYS A 83 -11.47 0.04 11.90
C LYS A 83 -12.45 0.16 10.74
N TYR A 84 -13.17 -0.90 10.46
CA TYR A 84 -14.20 -0.97 9.44
C TYR A 84 -15.55 -0.65 10.05
N GLN A 85 -16.16 0.45 9.67
CA GLN A 85 -17.45 0.89 10.21
C GLN A 85 -18.54 0.85 9.13
N ASN A 86 -19.70 0.33 9.44
CA ASN A 86 -20.84 0.18 8.53
C ASN A 86 -20.59 -0.74 7.31
N TRP A 87 -19.61 -1.63 7.38
CA TRP A 87 -19.27 -2.52 6.25
C TRP A 87 -20.20 -3.74 6.17
N VAL A 88 -20.45 -4.41 7.27
CA VAL A 88 -21.34 -5.58 7.28
C VAL A 88 -22.80 -5.13 7.20
N HIS A 89 -23.19 -4.21 8.07
CA HIS A 89 -24.50 -3.59 8.12
C HIS A 89 -24.35 -2.07 8.23
N ASN A 90 -25.39 -1.31 7.82
CA ASN A 90 -25.43 0.14 7.96
C ASN A 90 -26.14 0.53 9.26
N ASP A 91 -25.60 0.13 10.40
CA ASP A 91 -26.22 0.25 11.75
C ASP A 91 -25.28 0.81 12.83
N GLY A 92 -24.11 1.33 12.40
CA GLY A 92 -23.08 1.81 13.32
C GLY A 92 -22.12 0.73 13.83
N SER A 93 -22.34 -0.54 13.49
CA SER A 93 -21.45 -1.64 13.86
C SER A 93 -20.07 -1.49 13.20
N PHE A 94 -19.06 -2.06 13.86
CA PHE A 94 -17.68 -2.04 13.37
C PHE A 94 -16.93 -3.30 13.75
N TYR A 95 -15.82 -3.52 13.05
CA TYR A 95 -14.78 -4.50 13.41
C TYR A 95 -13.40 -3.91 13.16
N HIS A 96 -12.40 -4.48 13.80
CA HIS A 96 -11.00 -4.12 13.60
C HIS A 96 -10.26 -5.18 12.81
N HIS A 97 -9.27 -4.71 12.04
CA HIS A 97 -8.26 -5.51 11.40
C HIS A 97 -6.89 -5.15 12.02
N PRO A 98 -6.47 -5.83 13.11
CA PRO A 98 -5.23 -5.54 13.83
C PRO A 98 -4.02 -6.21 13.19
N PHE A 99 -2.82 -5.72 13.50
CA PHE A 99 -1.57 -6.28 13.01
C PHE A 99 -0.95 -7.35 13.90
N THR A 100 -1.39 -7.46 15.15
CA THR A 100 -0.81 -8.40 16.13
C THR A 100 -1.86 -9.40 16.60
N LEU A 101 -1.49 -10.67 16.55
CA LEU A 101 -2.30 -11.75 17.07
C LEU A 101 -1.68 -12.34 18.35
N ILE A 102 -2.52 -12.98 19.16
CA ILE A 102 -2.07 -13.73 20.34
C ILE A 102 -1.48 -15.07 19.85
N PRO A 103 -0.18 -15.37 20.11
CA PRO A 103 0.52 -16.50 19.49
C PRO A 103 0.14 -17.88 20.02
N GLN A 104 -0.93 -18.03 20.77
CA GLN A 104 -1.20 -19.23 21.57
C GLN A 104 -1.92 -20.37 20.87
N GLN A 105 -2.47 -20.16 19.66
CA GLN A 105 -3.12 -21.24 18.89
C GLN A 105 -3.02 -21.00 17.39
N PRO A 106 -2.96 -22.06 16.57
CA PRO A 106 -3.19 -21.95 15.13
C PRO A 106 -4.54 -21.28 14.88
N LEU A 107 -4.59 -20.29 13.99
CA LEU A 107 -5.77 -19.45 13.77
C LEU A 107 -6.96 -20.20 13.17
N ASP A 108 -6.71 -21.24 12.36
CA ASP A 108 -7.73 -22.17 11.89
C ASP A 108 -8.49 -22.79 13.06
N ARG A 109 -7.79 -23.25 14.09
CA ARG A 109 -8.41 -23.80 15.31
C ARG A 109 -9.12 -22.71 16.13
N ALA A 110 -8.58 -21.50 16.21
CA ALA A 110 -9.25 -20.39 16.88
C ALA A 110 -10.58 -20.02 16.21
N GLY A 111 -10.63 -20.05 14.86
CA GLY A 111 -11.84 -19.86 14.09
C GLY A 111 -12.89 -20.94 14.35
N GLU A 112 -12.50 -22.23 14.37
CA GLU A 112 -13.39 -23.35 14.70
C GLU A 112 -13.99 -23.23 16.12
N LEU A 113 -13.14 -22.89 17.10
CA LEU A 113 -13.59 -22.71 18.49
C LEU A 113 -14.56 -21.55 18.63
N TRP A 114 -14.29 -20.43 17.96
CA TRP A 114 -15.19 -19.29 17.99
C TRP A 114 -16.53 -19.58 17.30
N LEU A 115 -16.52 -20.24 16.15
CA LEU A 115 -17.75 -20.68 15.46
C LEU A 115 -18.58 -21.67 16.29
N SER A 116 -17.94 -22.44 17.17
CA SER A 116 -18.60 -23.40 18.06
C SER A 116 -19.07 -22.76 19.37
N SER A 117 -18.70 -21.50 19.65
CA SER A 117 -19.10 -20.76 20.84
C SER A 117 -20.43 -20.03 20.64
N ASP A 118 -20.89 -19.31 21.66
CA ASP A 118 -22.07 -18.44 21.59
C ASP A 118 -21.83 -17.16 20.77
N GLN A 119 -20.58 -16.94 20.30
CA GLN A 119 -20.14 -15.77 19.53
C GLN A 119 -20.44 -14.41 20.20
N SER A 120 -20.58 -14.40 21.52
CA SER A 120 -20.86 -13.18 22.30
C SER A 120 -19.70 -12.18 22.28
N ILE A 121 -18.47 -12.67 22.06
CA ILE A 121 -17.26 -11.88 21.90
C ILE A 121 -16.91 -11.83 20.41
N PRO A 122 -16.65 -10.65 19.80
CA PRO A 122 -16.20 -10.55 18.41
C PRO A 122 -14.95 -11.41 18.18
N PHE A 123 -14.86 -12.07 17.03
CA PHE A 123 -13.76 -13.00 16.71
C PHE A 123 -12.37 -12.37 16.96
N MET A 124 -12.16 -11.15 16.45
CA MET A 124 -10.87 -10.48 16.60
C MET A 124 -10.50 -10.14 18.03
N ASP A 125 -11.48 -9.91 18.90
CA ASP A 125 -11.23 -9.70 20.34
C ASP A 125 -10.81 -10.98 21.08
N THR A 126 -11.08 -12.15 20.49
CA THR A 126 -10.55 -13.43 20.99
C THR A 126 -9.14 -13.71 20.51
N CYS A 127 -8.73 -13.12 19.39
CA CYS A 127 -7.44 -13.38 18.72
C CYS A 127 -6.40 -12.27 18.94
N SER A 128 -6.82 -11.06 19.32
CA SER A 128 -5.93 -9.90 19.45
C SER A 128 -6.29 -9.00 20.62
N LEU A 129 -5.28 -8.59 21.37
CA LEU A 129 -5.42 -7.51 22.36
C LEU A 129 -5.42 -6.12 21.70
N GLN A 130 -4.97 -6.03 20.46
CA GLN A 130 -4.74 -4.75 19.79
C GLN A 130 -6.05 -4.01 19.49
N THR A 131 -7.15 -4.73 19.27
CA THR A 131 -8.49 -4.15 19.13
C THR A 131 -8.88 -3.32 20.35
N ARG A 132 -8.69 -3.88 21.54
CA ARG A 132 -8.99 -3.20 22.81
C ARG A 132 -8.04 -2.03 23.08
N LEU A 133 -6.77 -2.17 22.72
CA LEU A 133 -5.80 -1.07 22.83
C LEU A 133 -6.16 0.10 21.90
N CYS A 134 -6.61 -0.22 20.68
CA CYS A 134 -7.10 0.78 19.73
C CYS A 134 -8.30 1.56 20.29
N GLU A 135 -9.33 0.87 20.77
CA GLU A 135 -10.53 1.52 21.33
C GLU A 135 -10.20 2.30 22.61
N ALA A 136 -9.20 1.88 23.39
CA ALA A 136 -8.71 2.61 24.55
C ALA A 136 -7.69 3.73 24.20
N ASN A 137 -7.42 3.99 22.92
CA ASN A 137 -6.44 4.96 22.41
C ASN A 137 -5.04 4.79 23.01
N ARG A 138 -4.59 3.53 23.12
CA ARG A 138 -3.26 3.20 23.64
C ARG A 138 -2.27 3.03 22.47
N VAL A 139 -1.03 3.47 22.70
CA VAL A 139 0.07 3.29 21.73
C VAL A 139 0.59 1.84 21.76
N PRO A 140 1.17 1.33 20.66
CA PRO A 140 1.69 -0.04 20.59
C PRO A 140 2.98 -0.25 21.35
N VAL A 141 3.64 0.82 21.77
CA VAL A 141 4.95 0.78 22.43
C VAL A 141 4.77 0.89 23.92
N ALA A 142 5.18 -0.13 24.65
CA ALA A 142 5.27 -0.08 26.11
C ALA A 142 6.62 0.51 26.52
N SER A 143 6.65 1.25 27.62
CA SER A 143 7.90 1.72 28.22
C SER A 143 8.38 0.70 29.27
N GLY A 144 9.69 0.42 29.30
CA GLY A 144 10.32 -0.43 30.31
C GLY A 144 10.68 -1.85 29.83
N PRO A 145 11.22 -2.69 30.74
CA PRO A 145 11.78 -4.00 30.39
C PRO A 145 10.76 -4.99 29.78
N GLU A 146 9.47 -4.83 30.07
CA GLU A 146 8.40 -5.69 29.54
C GLU A 146 8.07 -5.38 28.07
N ALA A 147 8.43 -4.19 27.59
CA ALA A 147 8.22 -3.79 26.19
C ALA A 147 8.92 -4.74 25.18
N VAL A 148 10.01 -5.36 25.60
CA VAL A 148 10.85 -6.25 24.75
C VAL A 148 10.28 -7.67 24.66
N LYS A 149 9.46 -8.09 25.66
CA LYS A 149 8.98 -9.49 25.73
C LYS A 149 7.86 -9.80 24.77
N HIS A 150 7.01 -8.83 24.44
CA HIS A 150 5.86 -8.99 23.56
C HIS A 150 5.68 -7.76 22.67
N PRO A 151 6.54 -7.57 21.67
CA PRO A 151 6.44 -6.41 20.79
C PRO A 151 5.13 -6.47 20.00
N MET A 152 4.34 -5.40 20.09
CA MET A 152 3.17 -5.22 19.22
C MET A 152 3.64 -4.78 17.84
N LYS A 153 3.08 -5.37 16.80
CA LYS A 153 3.30 -4.93 15.42
C LYS A 153 2.49 -3.68 15.17
N TYR A 154 3.07 -2.73 14.48
CA TYR A 154 2.43 -1.48 14.11
C TYR A 154 3.02 -0.92 12.83
N ALA A 155 2.29 -0.02 12.25
CA ALA A 155 2.63 0.77 11.09
C ALA A 155 2.44 2.25 11.39
N TYR A 156 2.37 3.09 10.37
CA TYR A 156 2.27 4.53 10.52
C TYR A 156 1.17 5.11 9.66
N HIS A 157 0.58 6.20 10.14
CA HIS A 157 -0.03 7.23 9.33
C HIS A 157 1.00 8.32 9.11
N MET A 158 1.02 8.95 7.93
CA MET A 158 2.02 9.98 7.64
C MET A 158 1.57 10.92 6.53
N ASN A 159 2.19 12.07 6.46
CA ASN A 159 2.06 12.98 5.34
C ASN A 159 2.95 12.49 4.18
N ALA A 160 2.34 12.12 3.06
CA ALA A 160 3.04 11.55 1.91
C ALA A 160 4.10 12.48 1.32
N GLN A 161 3.82 13.79 1.26
CA GLN A 161 4.77 14.78 0.75
C GLN A 161 5.98 14.93 1.66
N LYS A 162 5.75 15.11 2.96
CA LYS A 162 6.84 15.22 3.95
C LYS A 162 7.68 13.94 4.01
N PHE A 163 7.05 12.78 3.85
CA PHE A 163 7.76 11.51 3.76
C PHE A 163 8.69 11.48 2.54
N ALA A 164 8.19 11.84 1.36
CA ALA A 164 9.01 11.92 0.15
C ALA A 164 10.15 12.94 0.30
N ASP A 165 9.91 14.09 0.94
CA ASP A 165 10.95 15.09 1.22
C ASP A 165 12.02 14.54 2.19
N THR A 166 11.60 13.84 3.24
CA THR A 166 12.53 13.17 4.19
C THR A 166 13.42 12.15 3.46
N LEU A 167 12.83 11.31 2.59
CA LEU A 167 13.58 10.34 1.81
C LEU A 167 14.52 11.00 0.80
N ARG A 168 14.08 12.10 0.15
CA ARG A 168 14.91 12.88 -0.76
C ARG A 168 16.16 13.41 -0.06
N ASP A 169 15.96 14.12 1.04
CA ASP A 169 17.06 14.77 1.75
C ASP A 169 18.03 13.72 2.31
N PHE A 170 17.50 12.63 2.81
CA PHE A 170 18.30 11.52 3.31
C PHE A 170 19.09 10.80 2.20
N SER A 171 18.47 10.57 1.05
CA SER A 171 19.10 9.86 -0.08
C SER A 171 20.14 10.71 -0.78
N THR A 172 19.87 12.01 -0.97
CA THR A 172 20.81 12.93 -1.59
C THR A 172 22.06 13.12 -0.72
N ALA A 173 21.89 13.20 0.61
CA ALA A 173 23.01 13.22 1.56
C ALA A 173 23.88 11.94 1.50
N ARG A 174 23.37 10.87 0.88
CA ARG A 174 24.05 9.56 0.70
C ARG A 174 24.43 9.26 -0.74
N GLY A 175 24.48 10.28 -1.59
CA GLY A 175 25.04 10.21 -2.93
C GLY A 175 24.05 9.87 -4.04
N VAL A 176 22.73 9.81 -3.77
CA VAL A 176 21.73 9.79 -4.84
C VAL A 176 21.73 11.16 -5.54
N ARG A 177 21.95 11.15 -6.85
CA ARG A 177 21.92 12.37 -7.66
C ARG A 177 20.46 12.77 -7.93
N HIS A 178 20.04 13.93 -7.45
CA HIS A 178 18.73 14.52 -7.74
C HIS A 178 18.84 15.48 -8.93
N VAL A 179 18.02 15.26 -9.96
CA VAL A 179 17.93 16.11 -11.15
C VAL A 179 16.52 16.69 -11.21
N LEU A 180 16.43 18.03 -11.16
CA LEU A 180 15.16 18.77 -11.34
C LEU A 180 15.07 19.21 -12.81
N ALA A 181 14.26 18.49 -13.59
CA ALA A 181 14.00 18.80 -14.99
C ALA A 181 12.74 18.06 -15.47
N ASN A 182 12.12 18.54 -16.54
CA ASN A 182 10.99 17.87 -17.16
C ASN A 182 11.44 16.83 -18.20
N LEU A 183 10.84 15.65 -18.12
CA LEU A 183 10.95 14.65 -19.17
C LEU A 183 10.36 15.18 -20.46
N GLN A 184 11.13 15.16 -21.55
CA GLN A 184 10.71 15.55 -22.89
C GLN A 184 10.52 14.33 -23.79
N GLU A 185 11.47 13.41 -23.79
CA GLU A 185 11.50 12.26 -24.68
C GLU A 185 12.21 11.08 -24.03
N VAL A 186 11.80 9.87 -24.39
CA VAL A 186 12.44 8.62 -24.00
C VAL A 186 12.97 7.96 -25.25
N ASN A 187 14.28 7.75 -25.33
CA ASN A 187 14.96 7.15 -26.46
C ASN A 187 15.14 5.64 -26.26
N GLN A 188 14.93 4.89 -27.34
CA GLN A 188 15.12 3.44 -27.37
C GLN A 188 16.23 3.09 -28.38
N ASP A 189 16.97 2.03 -28.08
CA ASP A 189 17.88 1.41 -29.02
C ASP A 189 17.12 0.56 -30.08
N GLU A 190 17.87 0.00 -31.06
CA GLU A 190 17.30 -0.83 -32.15
C GLU A 190 16.59 -2.10 -31.63
N ARG A 191 16.87 -2.52 -30.39
CA ARG A 191 16.24 -3.68 -29.72
C ARG A 191 14.98 -3.33 -28.95
N GLY A 192 14.63 -2.04 -28.87
CA GLY A 192 13.52 -1.53 -28.07
C GLY A 192 13.83 -1.44 -26.56
N TRP A 193 15.12 -1.41 -26.19
CA TRP A 193 15.55 -1.13 -24.83
C TRP A 193 15.66 0.38 -24.63
N LEU A 194 15.44 0.86 -23.41
CA LEU A 194 15.62 2.27 -23.10
C LEU A 194 17.11 2.60 -23.10
N GLU A 195 17.50 3.63 -23.87
CA GLU A 195 18.87 4.10 -23.98
C GLU A 195 19.07 5.34 -23.10
N SER A 196 18.16 6.28 -23.18
CA SER A 196 18.25 7.55 -22.48
C SER A 196 16.90 8.24 -22.28
N VAL A 197 16.91 9.24 -21.42
CA VAL A 197 15.80 10.18 -21.20
C VAL A 197 16.30 11.59 -21.49
N ARG A 198 15.68 12.26 -22.47
CA ARG A 198 15.97 13.66 -22.79
C ARG A 198 15.09 14.58 -21.93
N THR A 199 15.74 15.58 -21.35
CA THR A 199 15.09 16.56 -20.47
C THR A 199 15.13 17.97 -21.08
N ASP A 200 14.31 18.87 -20.54
CA ASP A 200 14.27 20.27 -20.96
C ASP A 200 15.53 21.04 -20.57
N THR A 201 16.09 20.81 -19.38
CA THR A 201 17.18 21.64 -18.83
C THR A 201 18.43 20.88 -18.45
N ALA A 202 18.36 19.55 -18.20
CA ALA A 202 19.49 18.75 -17.74
C ALA A 202 20.16 17.91 -18.86
N GLY A 203 19.73 18.10 -20.13
CA GLY A 203 20.22 17.35 -21.27
C GLY A 203 19.71 15.91 -21.28
N GLU A 204 20.56 15.02 -21.77
CA GLU A 204 20.26 13.60 -21.93
C GLU A 204 20.83 12.78 -20.76
N LEU A 205 20.01 11.92 -20.15
CA LEU A 205 20.36 11.07 -19.03
C LEU A 205 20.36 9.62 -19.47
N HIS A 206 21.54 9.00 -19.46
CA HIS A 206 21.74 7.59 -19.79
C HIS A 206 21.79 6.71 -18.55
N ALA A 207 21.30 5.48 -18.65
CA ALA A 207 21.38 4.49 -17.58
C ALA A 207 21.38 3.05 -18.14
N ASP A 208 21.84 2.11 -17.32
CA ASP A 208 21.74 0.68 -17.65
C ASP A 208 20.33 0.15 -17.33
N ILE A 209 19.75 0.65 -16.25
CA ILE A 209 18.43 0.28 -15.74
C ILE A 209 17.62 1.55 -15.51
N PHE A 210 16.33 1.49 -15.86
CA PHE A 210 15.37 2.58 -15.68
C PHE A 210 14.24 2.12 -14.74
N VAL A 211 13.85 2.99 -13.83
CA VAL A 211 12.66 2.76 -12.98
C VAL A 211 11.63 3.83 -13.29
N ASP A 212 10.47 3.39 -13.76
CA ASP A 212 9.32 4.24 -14.02
C ASP A 212 8.52 4.45 -12.73
N CYS A 213 8.62 5.66 -12.17
CA CYS A 213 7.80 6.16 -11.05
C CYS A 213 6.97 7.37 -11.46
N THR A 214 6.60 7.47 -12.75
CA THR A 214 5.86 8.62 -13.31
C THR A 214 4.37 8.60 -13.03
N GLY A 215 3.93 7.81 -12.04
CA GLY A 215 2.54 7.75 -11.62
C GLY A 215 1.63 7.12 -12.67
N PHE A 216 0.36 7.53 -12.67
CA PHE A 216 -0.61 7.02 -13.66
C PHE A 216 -0.23 7.32 -15.12
N ALA A 217 0.68 8.27 -15.34
CA ALA A 217 1.12 8.61 -16.69
C ALA A 217 1.94 7.48 -17.34
N GLY A 218 2.71 6.69 -16.56
CA GLY A 218 3.48 5.55 -17.04
C GLY A 218 4.36 5.87 -18.24
N HIS A 219 5.13 6.98 -18.19
CA HIS A 219 5.83 7.50 -19.37
C HIS A 219 6.78 6.49 -20.02
N LEU A 220 7.45 5.66 -19.21
CA LEU A 220 8.39 4.66 -19.72
C LEU A 220 7.69 3.35 -20.04
N ILE A 221 6.99 2.78 -19.03
CA ILE A 221 6.42 1.42 -19.13
C ILE A 221 5.20 1.35 -20.04
N ASP A 222 4.35 2.38 -20.03
CA ASP A 222 3.13 2.44 -20.84
C ASP A 222 3.37 3.13 -22.17
N LYS A 223 3.67 4.44 -22.14
CA LYS A 223 3.72 5.27 -23.34
C LYS A 223 4.86 4.89 -24.27
N THR A 224 6.03 4.52 -23.73
CA THR A 224 7.19 4.16 -24.55
C THR A 224 7.23 2.67 -24.86
N LEU A 225 7.06 1.80 -23.84
CA LEU A 225 7.19 0.35 -24.02
C LEU A 225 5.85 -0.35 -24.32
N GLY A 226 4.72 0.37 -24.28
CA GLY A 226 3.40 -0.15 -24.69
C GLY A 226 2.88 -1.30 -23.85
N VAL A 227 3.24 -1.35 -22.57
CA VAL A 227 2.79 -2.44 -21.69
C VAL A 227 1.35 -2.21 -21.25
N ASP A 228 0.45 -3.11 -21.64
CA ASP A 228 -0.96 -3.07 -21.30
C ASP A 228 -1.22 -3.09 -19.79
N LEU A 229 -2.32 -2.46 -19.39
CA LEU A 229 -2.91 -2.61 -18.08
C LEU A 229 -3.90 -3.80 -18.09
N GLU A 230 -3.83 -4.64 -17.05
CA GLU A 230 -4.89 -5.60 -16.70
C GLU A 230 -5.87 -4.90 -15.78
N ASP A 231 -7.07 -4.67 -16.28
CA ASP A 231 -8.12 -3.89 -15.61
C ASP A 231 -8.90 -4.75 -14.61
N PHE A 232 -9.06 -4.28 -13.38
CA PHE A 232 -9.81 -4.92 -12.30
C PHE A 232 -11.16 -4.24 -12.01
N SER A 233 -11.56 -3.25 -12.80
CA SER A 233 -12.78 -2.46 -12.59
C SER A 233 -14.07 -3.31 -12.64
N GLN A 234 -14.02 -4.50 -13.25
CA GLN A 234 -15.11 -5.47 -13.19
C GLN A 234 -15.39 -5.92 -11.74
N TYR A 235 -14.39 -5.97 -10.89
CA TYR A 235 -14.46 -6.50 -9.52
C TYR A 235 -14.45 -5.42 -8.45
N LEU A 236 -13.74 -4.32 -8.69
CA LEU A 236 -13.60 -3.17 -7.81
C LEU A 236 -14.18 -1.94 -8.51
N LEU A 237 -15.39 -1.55 -8.12
CA LEU A 237 -16.18 -0.56 -8.84
C LEU A 237 -15.82 0.89 -8.52
N CYS A 238 -15.04 1.13 -7.47
CA CYS A 238 -14.57 2.46 -7.13
C CYS A 238 -13.47 2.91 -8.08
N ASN A 239 -13.63 4.11 -8.62
CA ASN A 239 -12.73 4.68 -9.64
C ASN A 239 -12.44 6.17 -9.44
N ARG A 240 -12.88 6.72 -8.30
CA ARG A 240 -12.67 8.13 -7.96
C ARG A 240 -12.55 8.31 -6.46
N ALA A 241 -11.80 9.32 -6.05
CA ALA A 241 -11.78 9.79 -4.68
C ALA A 241 -11.98 11.31 -4.62
N VAL A 242 -12.65 11.79 -3.59
CA VAL A 242 -12.65 13.19 -3.17
C VAL A 242 -11.99 13.29 -1.80
N THR A 243 -11.01 14.18 -1.64
CA THR A 243 -10.17 14.26 -0.44
C THR A 243 -10.22 15.63 0.21
N MET A 244 -10.05 15.66 1.53
CA MET A 244 -10.03 16.88 2.34
C MET A 244 -9.04 16.75 3.49
N HIS A 245 -8.37 17.85 3.84
CA HIS A 245 -7.54 17.96 5.04
C HIS A 245 -8.28 18.68 6.16
N LEU A 246 -8.20 18.17 7.36
CA LEU A 246 -8.86 18.67 8.56
C LEU A 246 -7.80 19.08 9.59
N PRO A 247 -7.39 20.37 9.63
CA PRO A 247 -6.38 20.85 10.57
C PRO A 247 -6.87 20.74 12.02
N TYR A 248 -5.99 20.34 12.93
CA TYR A 248 -6.36 20.14 14.34
C TYR A 248 -6.63 21.43 15.12
N GLU A 249 -6.16 22.57 14.64
CA GLU A 249 -6.55 23.87 15.22
C GLU A 249 -8.06 24.07 15.21
N ARG A 250 -8.77 23.39 14.31
CA ARG A 250 -10.23 23.51 14.16
C ARG A 250 -10.97 22.20 14.41
N PHE A 251 -10.38 21.04 14.09
CA PHE A 251 -11.05 19.75 14.07
C PHE A 251 -10.40 18.72 14.97
N TYR A 252 -9.71 19.14 16.03
CA TYR A 252 -9.07 18.21 16.95
C TYR A 252 -10.09 17.42 17.75
N PRO A 253 -10.10 16.07 17.67
CA PRO A 253 -11.11 15.24 18.32
C PRO A 253 -10.80 14.96 19.79
N GLY A 254 -9.81 15.63 20.40
CA GLY A 254 -9.35 15.41 21.77
C GLY A 254 -8.24 14.38 21.93
N TYR A 255 -8.00 13.54 20.91
CA TYR A 255 -6.92 12.54 20.87
C TYR A 255 -6.61 12.13 19.42
N ILE A 256 -5.42 11.61 19.21
CA ILE A 256 -4.99 11.03 17.93
C ILE A 256 -5.23 9.52 18.00
N ARG A 257 -6.11 9.01 17.15
CA ARG A 257 -6.45 7.59 17.12
C ARG A 257 -5.28 6.76 16.57
N PRO A 258 -4.93 5.62 17.19
CA PRO A 258 -3.86 4.76 16.72
C PRO A 258 -4.34 3.75 15.65
N TYR A 259 -5.31 4.12 14.83
CA TYR A 259 -5.88 3.30 13.76
C TYR A 259 -6.47 4.16 12.65
N THR A 260 -6.48 3.62 11.43
CA THR A 260 -7.25 4.17 10.31
C THR A 260 -8.71 3.80 10.48
N THR A 261 -9.65 4.70 10.18
CA THR A 261 -11.06 4.33 10.06
C THR A 261 -11.42 4.23 8.57
N ALA A 262 -12.08 3.13 8.19
CA ALA A 262 -12.68 2.91 6.88
C ALA A 262 -14.20 2.84 7.06
N THR A 263 -14.91 3.93 6.78
CA THR A 263 -16.36 4.00 6.96
C THR A 263 -17.08 3.82 5.63
N ALA A 264 -17.90 2.79 5.51
CA ALA A 264 -18.70 2.55 4.32
C ALA A 264 -19.86 3.56 4.21
N LEU A 265 -19.95 4.27 3.09
CA LEU A 265 -21.00 5.24 2.75
C LEU A 265 -21.95 4.70 1.66
N SER A 266 -22.64 5.58 0.95
CA SER A 266 -23.67 5.18 -0.04
C SER A 266 -23.11 4.45 -1.24
N SER A 267 -21.94 4.85 -1.76
CA SER A 267 -21.39 4.39 -3.04
C SER A 267 -19.88 4.12 -2.99
N GLY A 268 -19.39 3.70 -1.80
CA GLY A 268 -17.99 3.47 -1.52
C GLY A 268 -17.68 3.65 -0.03
N TRP A 269 -16.48 4.17 0.30
CA TRP A 269 -16.03 4.28 1.68
C TRP A 269 -15.10 5.48 1.90
N VAL A 270 -15.10 6.00 3.12
CA VAL A 270 -14.23 7.10 3.54
C VAL A 270 -13.07 6.54 4.34
N TRP A 271 -11.83 6.92 3.95
CA TRP A 271 -10.70 6.80 4.86
C TRP A 271 -10.66 8.00 5.81
N ASP A 272 -10.23 7.77 7.03
CA ASP A 272 -9.94 8.80 8.02
C ASP A 272 -8.59 8.48 8.68
N ILE A 273 -7.57 9.23 8.27
CA ILE A 273 -6.16 9.01 8.61
C ILE A 273 -5.69 10.14 9.53
N PRO A 274 -5.45 9.86 10.83
CA PRO A 274 -4.98 10.85 11.78
C PRO A 274 -3.45 10.99 11.73
N MET A 275 -2.96 12.20 11.44
CA MET A 275 -1.55 12.57 11.52
C MET A 275 -1.28 13.43 12.75
N GLN A 276 -0.06 13.97 12.92
CA GLN A 276 0.28 14.76 14.11
C GLN A 276 -0.47 16.10 14.17
N ASN A 277 -0.66 16.77 13.01
CA ASN A 277 -1.18 18.13 12.97
C ASN A 277 -2.55 18.25 12.29
N GLN A 278 -3.02 17.20 11.65
CA GLN A 278 -4.27 17.18 10.90
C GLN A 278 -4.76 15.76 10.67
N ARG A 279 -6.01 15.63 10.27
CA ARG A 279 -6.53 14.40 9.67
C ARG A 279 -6.63 14.57 8.16
N SER A 280 -6.40 13.49 7.43
CA SER A 280 -6.76 13.38 6.01
C SER A 280 -7.99 12.49 5.90
N ILE A 281 -9.05 13.00 5.32
CA ILE A 281 -10.22 12.20 4.97
C ILE A 281 -10.40 12.16 3.47
N GLY A 282 -10.94 11.05 2.96
CA GLY A 282 -11.25 10.98 1.54
C GLY A 282 -12.24 9.88 1.24
N TYR A 283 -13.20 10.21 0.38
CA TYR A 283 -14.25 9.30 -0.05
C TYR A 283 -13.88 8.64 -1.38
N VAL A 284 -13.51 7.37 -1.31
CA VAL A 284 -13.32 6.47 -2.46
C VAL A 284 -14.69 5.99 -2.90
N HIS A 285 -15.09 6.29 -4.14
CA HIS A 285 -16.44 6.02 -4.61
C HIS A 285 -16.50 5.61 -6.08
N SER A 286 -17.61 5.01 -6.47
CA SER A 286 -17.88 4.67 -7.85
C SER A 286 -18.63 5.79 -8.56
N SER A 287 -18.02 6.33 -9.61
CA SER A 287 -18.64 7.38 -10.45
C SER A 287 -19.90 6.91 -11.19
N ALA A 288 -20.15 5.61 -11.25
CA ALA A 288 -21.38 5.05 -11.82
C ALA A 288 -22.60 5.17 -10.90
N PHE A 289 -22.39 5.39 -9.59
CA PHE A 289 -23.45 5.39 -8.58
C PHE A 289 -23.62 6.75 -7.88
N ILE A 290 -22.65 7.64 -7.96
CA ILE A 290 -22.72 8.95 -7.31
C ILE A 290 -21.96 9.99 -8.14
N SER A 291 -22.52 11.23 -8.24
CA SER A 291 -21.85 12.36 -8.89
C SER A 291 -20.71 12.94 -8.01
N LYS A 292 -19.84 13.78 -8.60
CA LYS A 292 -18.78 14.47 -7.86
C LYS A 292 -19.35 15.34 -6.73
N GLU A 293 -20.37 16.10 -7.03
CA GLU A 293 -21.01 17.04 -6.12
C GLU A 293 -21.69 16.32 -4.94
N ALA A 294 -22.39 15.21 -5.25
CA ALA A 294 -23.02 14.40 -4.21
C ALA A 294 -21.97 13.69 -3.34
N ALA A 295 -20.88 13.20 -3.91
CA ALA A 295 -19.79 12.58 -3.16
C ALA A 295 -19.08 13.59 -2.25
N GLU A 296 -18.85 14.83 -2.70
CA GLU A 296 -18.34 15.91 -1.85
C GLU A 296 -19.30 16.22 -0.71
N SER A 297 -20.61 16.31 -1.01
CA SER A 297 -21.63 16.55 0.00
C SER A 297 -21.66 15.46 1.07
N GLU A 298 -21.57 14.18 0.68
CA GLU A 298 -21.48 13.07 1.63
C GLU A 298 -20.19 13.11 2.46
N LEU A 299 -19.05 13.47 1.87
CA LEU A 299 -17.80 13.60 2.62
C LEU A 299 -17.87 14.73 3.66
N ARG A 300 -18.47 15.86 3.30
CA ARG A 300 -18.70 16.97 4.24
C ARG A 300 -19.69 16.57 5.35
N ALA A 301 -20.76 15.89 5.01
CA ALA A 301 -21.71 15.36 5.96
C ALA A 301 -21.09 14.33 6.93
N TYR A 302 -20.18 13.48 6.42
CA TYR A 302 -19.41 12.54 7.25
C TYR A 302 -18.60 13.25 8.34
N GLN A 303 -17.94 14.35 8.00
CA GLN A 303 -17.17 15.12 8.98
C GLN A 303 -18.07 15.98 9.87
N GLY A 304 -19.20 16.43 9.36
CA GLY A 304 -20.08 17.37 10.05
C GLY A 304 -19.76 18.84 9.74
N PRO A 305 -20.37 19.77 10.48
CA PRO A 305 -20.30 21.20 10.18
C PRO A 305 -18.90 21.79 10.28
N GLY A 306 -18.70 22.92 9.61
CA GLY A 306 -17.46 23.68 9.68
C GLY A 306 -16.45 23.31 8.57
N THR A 307 -16.87 22.57 7.54
CA THR A 307 -16.01 22.17 6.41
C THR A 307 -16.24 22.97 5.13
N GLU A 308 -17.15 23.96 5.15
CA GLU A 308 -17.68 24.65 3.98
C GLU A 308 -16.59 25.41 3.21
N ASP A 309 -15.61 25.95 3.90
CA ASP A 309 -14.48 26.74 3.38
C ASP A 309 -13.23 25.87 3.09
N LEU A 310 -13.25 24.58 3.44
CA LEU A 310 -12.12 23.69 3.15
C LEU A 310 -12.13 23.27 1.69
N SER A 311 -10.96 23.36 1.06
CA SER A 311 -10.77 22.88 -0.30
C SER A 311 -10.83 21.36 -0.38
N VAL A 312 -11.40 20.85 -1.46
CA VAL A 312 -11.40 19.42 -1.81
C VAL A 312 -10.58 19.19 -3.08
N ARG A 313 -10.04 17.98 -3.20
CA ARG A 313 -9.38 17.53 -4.41
C ARG A 313 -10.02 16.24 -4.90
N PHE A 314 -10.35 16.19 -6.20
CA PHE A 314 -10.79 14.98 -6.87
C PHE A 314 -9.61 14.27 -7.52
N VAL A 315 -9.59 12.95 -7.42
CA VAL A 315 -8.62 12.07 -8.07
C VAL A 315 -9.39 10.97 -8.78
N ASP A 316 -9.30 10.94 -10.10
CA ASP A 316 -9.80 9.82 -10.91
C ASP A 316 -8.69 8.78 -11.04
N PHE A 317 -9.02 7.49 -10.97
CA PHE A 317 -8.05 6.40 -11.08
C PHE A 317 -8.65 5.17 -11.76
N THR A 318 -7.77 4.34 -12.30
CA THR A 318 -8.11 3.01 -12.80
C THR A 318 -7.50 1.97 -11.89
N VAL A 319 -8.29 1.00 -11.44
CA VAL A 319 -7.81 -0.13 -10.66
C VAL A 319 -7.29 -1.23 -11.58
N GLY A 320 -6.07 -1.67 -11.36
CA GLY A 320 -5.43 -2.66 -12.21
C GLY A 320 -3.92 -2.72 -12.01
N ARG A 321 -3.25 -3.55 -12.79
CA ARG A 321 -1.80 -3.69 -12.80
C ARG A 321 -1.27 -3.75 -14.22
N ARG A 322 -0.03 -3.38 -14.45
CA ARG A 322 0.64 -3.68 -15.73
C ARG A 322 0.78 -5.20 -15.88
N LYS A 323 0.50 -5.73 -17.07
CA LYS A 323 0.67 -7.18 -17.38
C LYS A 323 2.08 -7.64 -17.05
N LYS A 324 3.07 -6.76 -17.27
CA LYS A 324 4.46 -6.93 -16.86
C LYS A 324 4.96 -5.64 -16.21
N ALA A 325 5.42 -5.72 -14.97
CA ALA A 325 6.01 -4.57 -14.29
C ALA A 325 7.50 -4.37 -14.64
N TRP A 326 8.15 -5.38 -15.20
CA TRP A 326 9.53 -5.32 -15.69
C TRP A 326 9.60 -5.81 -17.14
N VAL A 327 9.97 -4.92 -18.05
CA VAL A 327 10.18 -5.19 -19.48
C VAL A 327 11.54 -4.64 -19.92
N ASN A 328 12.36 -5.44 -20.57
CA ASN A 328 13.72 -5.10 -20.97
C ASN A 328 14.51 -4.55 -19.77
N ASN A 329 15.05 -3.34 -19.85
CA ASN A 329 15.75 -2.67 -18.76
C ASN A 329 14.89 -1.63 -18.02
N CYS A 330 13.57 -1.72 -18.13
CA CYS A 330 12.62 -0.81 -17.46
C CYS A 330 11.74 -1.53 -16.44
N ILE A 331 11.67 -1.00 -15.23
CA ILE A 331 10.86 -1.51 -14.13
C ILE A 331 9.86 -0.43 -13.72
N ALA A 332 8.58 -0.75 -13.67
CA ALA A 332 7.55 0.14 -13.14
C ALA A 332 7.38 -0.09 -11.63
N ILE A 333 7.42 0.99 -10.84
CA ILE A 333 7.19 0.98 -9.39
C ILE A 333 6.19 2.07 -9.01
N GLY A 334 5.27 1.77 -8.10
CA GLY A 334 4.20 2.67 -7.70
C GLY A 334 3.03 2.67 -8.69
N LEU A 335 2.39 3.82 -8.88
CA LEU A 335 1.19 3.94 -9.72
C LEU A 335 1.42 3.63 -11.20
N SER A 336 2.66 3.70 -11.69
CA SER A 336 3.03 3.27 -13.04
C SER A 336 2.96 1.75 -13.21
N SER A 337 3.22 0.99 -12.15
CA SER A 337 3.08 -0.47 -12.11
C SER A 337 1.63 -0.93 -11.98
N GLY A 338 0.79 -0.16 -11.29
CA GLY A 338 -0.61 -0.44 -11.08
C GLY A 338 -1.15 0.24 -9.83
N PHE A 339 -2.46 0.13 -9.65
CA PHE A 339 -3.15 0.69 -8.50
C PHE A 339 -4.32 -0.19 -8.08
N ILE A 340 -4.47 -0.39 -6.80
CA ILE A 340 -5.67 -0.90 -6.16
C ILE A 340 -6.08 0.08 -5.07
N GLU A 341 -7.37 0.32 -4.90
CA GLU A 341 -7.89 1.24 -3.88
C GLU A 341 -7.30 0.96 -2.49
N PRO A 342 -6.99 1.99 -1.68
CA PRO A 342 -6.14 1.86 -0.49
C PRO A 342 -6.90 1.35 0.75
N LEU A 343 -7.91 0.48 0.59
CA LEU A 343 -8.75 -0.03 1.68
C LEU A 343 -7.92 -0.71 2.76
N GLU A 344 -6.87 -1.43 2.36
CA GLU A 344 -5.95 -2.14 3.25
C GLU A 344 -4.56 -1.50 3.33
N SER A 345 -4.45 -0.22 2.89
CA SER A 345 -3.21 0.55 2.96
C SER A 345 -2.03 -0.08 2.20
N THR A 346 -2.31 -0.73 1.07
CA THR A 346 -1.34 -1.52 0.30
C THR A 346 -0.59 -0.74 -0.78
N GLY A 347 -0.94 0.54 -1.03
CA GLY A 347 -0.33 1.33 -2.11
C GLY A 347 1.18 1.54 -1.95
N LEU A 348 1.61 2.03 -0.79
CA LEU A 348 3.03 2.21 -0.50
C LEU A 348 3.76 0.87 -0.33
N TYR A 349 3.08 -0.15 0.20
CA TYR A 349 3.63 -1.50 0.29
C TYR A 349 3.98 -2.09 -1.09
N LEU A 350 3.13 -1.92 -2.10
CA LEU A 350 3.44 -2.38 -3.46
C LEU A 350 4.65 -1.65 -4.06
N SER A 351 4.84 -0.39 -3.70
CA SER A 351 6.02 0.38 -4.11
C SER A 351 7.29 -0.10 -3.39
N ASP A 352 7.19 -0.35 -2.08
CA ASP A 352 8.26 -0.93 -1.26
C ASP A 352 8.65 -2.31 -1.78
N LEU A 353 7.69 -3.20 -1.96
CA LEU A 353 7.92 -4.54 -2.51
C LEU A 353 8.60 -4.49 -3.88
N GLY A 354 8.19 -3.57 -4.76
CA GLY A 354 8.85 -3.38 -6.05
C GLY A 354 10.34 -3.04 -5.92
N ALA A 355 10.69 -2.17 -4.98
CA ALA A 355 12.08 -1.81 -4.71
C ALA A 355 12.87 -2.97 -4.07
N VAL A 356 12.25 -3.67 -3.10
CA VAL A 356 12.83 -4.87 -2.46
C VAL A 356 13.15 -5.94 -3.51
N LEU A 357 12.17 -6.31 -4.31
CA LEU A 357 12.34 -7.33 -5.34
C LEU A 357 13.37 -6.91 -6.40
N LEU A 358 13.44 -5.63 -6.76
CA LEU A 358 14.46 -5.15 -7.68
C LEU A 358 15.86 -5.26 -7.07
N ALA A 359 16.03 -4.94 -5.79
CA ALA A 359 17.32 -5.11 -5.11
C ALA A 359 17.76 -6.57 -5.06
N GLU A 360 16.85 -7.49 -4.74
CA GLU A 360 17.13 -8.93 -4.71
C GLU A 360 17.45 -9.51 -6.09
N HIS A 361 16.78 -9.00 -7.12
CA HIS A 361 16.93 -9.44 -8.51
C HIS A 361 17.80 -8.47 -9.33
N TRP A 362 18.72 -7.73 -8.68
CA TRP A 362 19.58 -6.78 -9.38
C TRP A 362 20.45 -7.48 -10.41
N PRO A 363 20.34 -7.13 -11.72
CA PRO A 363 21.06 -7.83 -12.78
C PRO A 363 22.54 -7.43 -12.78
N ARG A 364 23.42 -8.41 -12.89
CA ARG A 364 24.87 -8.18 -13.04
C ARG A 364 25.21 -7.72 -14.46
N ASP A 365 24.49 -8.25 -15.44
CA ASP A 365 24.63 -7.97 -16.86
C ASP A 365 23.27 -8.11 -17.57
N GLU A 366 23.22 -7.76 -18.84
CA GLU A 366 22.00 -7.84 -19.67
C GLU A 366 21.47 -9.26 -19.82
N GLY A 367 22.34 -10.25 -19.88
CA GLY A 367 21.95 -11.66 -20.07
C GLY A 367 21.12 -12.22 -18.92
N ALA A 368 21.25 -11.65 -17.72
CA ALA A 368 20.49 -12.06 -16.55
C ALA A 368 19.06 -11.50 -16.53
N ILE A 369 18.76 -10.44 -17.28
CA ILE A 369 17.51 -9.68 -17.15
C ILE A 369 16.29 -10.54 -17.47
N GLN A 370 16.35 -11.40 -18.49
CA GLN A 370 15.19 -12.20 -18.89
C GLN A 370 14.68 -13.12 -17.76
N GLN A 371 15.56 -13.82 -17.07
CA GLN A 371 15.21 -14.72 -15.98
C GLN A 371 14.73 -13.94 -14.76
N LEU A 372 15.47 -12.87 -14.40
CA LEU A 372 15.16 -12.04 -13.24
C LEU A 372 13.82 -11.30 -13.41
N SER A 373 13.58 -10.71 -14.59
CA SER A 373 12.33 -10.03 -14.89
C SER A 373 11.14 -10.97 -14.90
N SER A 374 11.31 -12.21 -15.40
CA SER A 374 10.25 -13.22 -15.36
C SER A 374 9.85 -13.56 -13.93
N ARG A 375 10.84 -13.73 -13.04
CA ARG A 375 10.60 -13.97 -11.62
C ARG A 375 9.93 -12.76 -10.94
N TYR A 376 10.48 -11.57 -11.12
CA TYR A 376 9.92 -10.32 -10.60
C TYR A 376 8.46 -10.14 -11.02
N ASN A 377 8.17 -10.28 -12.31
CA ASN A 377 6.82 -10.11 -12.85
C ASN A 377 5.82 -11.08 -12.23
N ARG A 378 6.22 -12.34 -12.00
CA ARG A 378 5.37 -13.33 -11.35
C ARG A 378 5.07 -12.96 -9.90
N LEU A 379 6.10 -12.57 -9.13
CA LEU A 379 5.94 -12.19 -7.72
C LEU A 379 5.03 -10.96 -7.58
N MET A 380 5.26 -9.93 -8.40
CA MET A 380 4.41 -8.74 -8.40
C MET A 380 2.97 -9.06 -8.81
N ALA A 381 2.78 -9.87 -9.85
CA ALA A 381 1.45 -10.27 -10.30
C ALA A 381 0.67 -11.00 -9.20
N ASN A 382 1.30 -11.98 -8.56
CA ASN A 382 0.68 -12.74 -7.47
C ASN A 382 0.25 -11.83 -6.33
N ARG A 383 1.08 -10.84 -5.97
CA ARG A 383 0.74 -9.90 -4.91
C ARG A 383 -0.45 -9.01 -5.27
N TYR A 384 -0.51 -8.52 -6.50
CA TYR A 384 -1.68 -7.78 -6.98
C TYR A 384 -2.96 -8.62 -6.93
N TYR A 385 -2.90 -9.88 -7.34
CA TYR A 385 -4.06 -10.78 -7.29
C TYR A 385 -4.52 -11.09 -5.87
N GLU A 386 -3.59 -11.27 -4.93
CA GLU A 386 -3.95 -11.48 -3.52
C GLU A 386 -4.64 -10.26 -2.92
N ILE A 387 -4.12 -9.06 -3.20
CA ILE A 387 -4.74 -7.81 -2.76
C ILE A 387 -6.11 -7.63 -3.42
N LEU A 388 -6.23 -7.95 -4.72
CA LEU A 388 -7.53 -7.95 -5.40
C LEU A 388 -8.53 -8.88 -4.72
N ASP A 389 -8.15 -10.15 -4.46
CA ASP A 389 -9.00 -11.13 -3.77
C ASP A 389 -9.46 -10.56 -2.43
N PHE A 390 -8.53 -10.01 -1.67
CA PHE A 390 -8.78 -9.49 -0.33
C PHE A 390 -9.75 -8.29 -0.33
N ILE A 391 -9.51 -7.29 -1.16
CA ILE A 391 -10.39 -6.12 -1.22
C ILE A 391 -11.75 -6.49 -1.80
N ASN A 392 -11.80 -7.32 -2.85
CA ASN A 392 -13.05 -7.80 -3.41
C ASN A 392 -13.88 -8.59 -2.39
N MET A 393 -13.23 -9.31 -1.47
CA MET A 393 -13.88 -10.04 -0.38
C MET A 393 -14.65 -9.09 0.55
N HIS A 394 -14.08 -7.94 0.91
CA HIS A 394 -14.78 -6.95 1.75
C HIS A 394 -16.10 -6.49 1.12
N TYR A 395 -16.10 -6.29 -0.20
CA TYR A 395 -17.30 -5.88 -0.93
C TYR A 395 -18.33 -7.01 -1.08
N CYS A 396 -17.90 -8.21 -1.45
CA CYS A 396 -18.86 -9.29 -1.74
C CYS A 396 -19.47 -9.92 -0.48
N LEU A 397 -18.82 -9.83 0.69
CA LEU A 397 -19.32 -10.39 1.94
C LEU A 397 -20.23 -9.45 2.75
N THR A 398 -20.35 -8.18 2.36
CA THR A 398 -21.28 -7.25 3.00
C THR A 398 -22.72 -7.80 3.03
N LYS A 399 -23.48 -7.44 4.04
CA LYS A 399 -24.93 -7.72 4.13
C LYS A 399 -25.77 -6.51 3.69
N ARG A 400 -25.11 -5.40 3.35
CA ARG A 400 -25.78 -4.16 2.94
C ARG A 400 -26.53 -4.33 1.63
N THR A 401 -27.72 -3.74 1.58
CA THR A 401 -28.62 -3.66 0.41
C THR A 401 -29.34 -2.31 0.35
N ASP A 402 -28.87 -1.37 1.16
CA ASP A 402 -29.49 -0.05 1.35
C ASP A 402 -29.30 0.89 0.16
N THR A 403 -28.30 0.63 -0.71
CA THR A 403 -28.09 1.39 -1.95
C THR A 403 -27.85 0.46 -3.14
N GLU A 404 -27.96 0.98 -4.36
CA GLU A 404 -27.70 0.21 -5.58
C GLU A 404 -26.22 -0.21 -5.68
N PHE A 405 -25.28 0.61 -5.21
CA PHE A 405 -23.88 0.23 -5.15
C PHE A 405 -23.66 -1.03 -4.31
N TRP A 406 -24.21 -1.07 -3.08
CA TRP A 406 -24.05 -2.23 -2.20
C TRP A 406 -24.78 -3.48 -2.67
N LYS A 407 -25.86 -3.33 -3.45
CA LYS A 407 -26.48 -4.45 -4.15
C LYS A 407 -25.60 -4.97 -5.30
N GLU A 408 -25.00 -4.05 -6.07
CA GLU A 408 -24.18 -4.39 -7.23
C GLU A 408 -22.90 -5.15 -6.85
N VAL A 409 -22.15 -4.68 -5.86
CA VAL A 409 -20.86 -5.29 -5.46
C VAL A 409 -20.99 -6.73 -4.94
N ARG A 410 -22.19 -7.14 -4.55
CA ARG A 410 -22.51 -8.50 -4.07
C ARG A 410 -22.87 -9.48 -5.18
N LYS A 411 -23.07 -9.00 -6.39
CA LYS A 411 -23.46 -9.88 -7.51
C LYS A 411 -22.35 -10.89 -7.83
N PRO A 412 -22.69 -12.14 -8.19
CA PRO A 412 -21.69 -13.17 -8.48
C PRO A 412 -20.67 -12.77 -9.56
N GLU A 413 -21.07 -11.98 -10.55
CA GLU A 413 -20.18 -11.50 -11.61
C GLU A 413 -19.18 -10.44 -11.14
N ARG A 414 -19.37 -9.86 -9.95
CA ARG A 414 -18.46 -8.93 -9.30
C ARG A 414 -17.43 -9.61 -8.39
N VAL A 415 -17.58 -10.91 -8.19
CA VAL A 415 -16.60 -11.72 -7.43
C VAL A 415 -15.61 -12.34 -8.40
N ASN A 416 -14.34 -12.01 -8.26
CA ASN A 416 -13.31 -12.55 -9.15
C ASN A 416 -13.20 -14.08 -9.02
N PRO A 417 -12.82 -14.80 -10.10
CA PRO A 417 -12.85 -16.28 -10.12
C PRO A 417 -11.98 -16.93 -9.06
N ARG A 418 -10.80 -16.34 -8.73
CA ARG A 418 -9.90 -16.86 -7.69
C ARG A 418 -10.55 -16.78 -6.31
N LEU A 419 -11.11 -15.62 -5.97
CA LEU A 419 -11.82 -15.44 -4.70
C LEU A 419 -13.04 -16.35 -4.62
N ARG A 420 -13.80 -16.51 -5.71
CA ARG A 420 -14.96 -17.42 -5.75
C ARG A 420 -14.57 -18.85 -5.41
N ALA A 421 -13.47 -19.34 -5.96
CA ALA A 421 -12.95 -20.68 -5.64
C ALA A 421 -12.56 -20.79 -4.16
N LYS A 422 -11.87 -19.78 -3.61
CA LYS A 422 -11.51 -19.73 -2.19
C LYS A 422 -12.75 -19.71 -1.28
N LEU A 423 -13.73 -18.85 -1.58
CA LEU A 423 -14.97 -18.77 -0.81
C LEU A 423 -15.75 -20.10 -0.81
N ALA A 424 -15.80 -20.80 -1.95
CA ALA A 424 -16.43 -22.12 -2.02
C ALA A 424 -15.71 -23.16 -1.14
N MET A 425 -14.37 -23.13 -1.14
CA MET A 425 -13.54 -24.01 -0.28
C MET A 425 -13.74 -23.67 1.21
N TRP A 426 -13.80 -22.39 1.57
CA TRP A 426 -13.95 -21.94 2.97
C TRP A 426 -15.36 -22.17 3.54
N GLN A 427 -16.33 -22.52 2.72
CA GLN A 427 -17.60 -23.07 3.21
C GLN A 427 -17.44 -24.48 3.81
N GLN A 428 -16.36 -25.19 3.45
CA GLN A 428 -16.10 -26.55 3.88
C GLN A 428 -15.06 -26.64 5.00
N LYS A 429 -14.21 -25.63 5.14
CA LYS A 429 -13.17 -25.54 6.16
C LYS A 429 -12.81 -24.08 6.47
N PRO A 430 -12.28 -23.77 7.65
CA PRO A 430 -11.69 -22.45 7.91
C PRO A 430 -10.53 -22.14 6.95
N PRO A 431 -10.30 -20.86 6.63
CA PRO A 431 -9.11 -20.42 5.88
C PRO A 431 -7.81 -20.84 6.57
N SER A 432 -6.81 -21.22 5.77
CA SER A 432 -5.48 -21.60 6.26
C SER A 432 -4.38 -21.02 5.37
N LEU A 433 -3.13 -21.02 5.84
CA LEU A 433 -1.97 -20.57 5.06
C LEU A 433 -1.81 -21.29 3.73
N HIS A 434 -2.19 -22.57 3.68
CA HIS A 434 -2.08 -23.40 2.49
C HIS A 434 -3.11 -23.09 1.40
N ASP A 435 -4.06 -22.20 1.67
CA ASP A 435 -5.06 -21.77 0.69
C ASP A 435 -4.50 -20.71 -0.29
N PHE A 436 -3.23 -20.32 -0.12
CA PHE A 436 -2.48 -19.37 -0.95
C PHE A 436 -1.42 -20.13 -1.75
N GLU A 437 -1.86 -20.97 -2.68
CA GLU A 437 -1.03 -21.94 -3.43
C GLU A 437 0.13 -21.31 -4.20
N ASP A 438 -0.07 -20.14 -4.75
CA ASP A 438 0.92 -19.44 -5.58
C ASP A 438 2.18 -18.99 -4.81
N GLN A 439 2.15 -19.03 -3.49
CA GLN A 439 3.28 -18.69 -2.63
C GLN A 439 4.16 -19.89 -2.29
N TRP A 440 3.59 -21.10 -2.29
CA TRP A 440 4.25 -22.31 -1.84
C TRP A 440 5.33 -22.83 -2.80
N PHE A 441 5.12 -22.66 -4.11
CA PHE A 441 6.03 -23.15 -5.14
C PHE A 441 7.36 -22.39 -5.23
N ASP A 442 7.51 -21.27 -4.58
CA ASP A 442 8.69 -20.44 -4.70
C ASP A 442 9.81 -20.79 -3.73
N GLY A 443 9.65 -21.84 -2.89
CA GLY A 443 10.72 -22.33 -2.00
C GLY A 443 11.22 -21.33 -0.96
N MET A 444 10.54 -20.20 -0.83
CA MET A 444 10.80 -19.20 0.18
C MET A 444 9.83 -19.39 1.33
N ALA A 445 10.33 -19.25 2.53
CA ALA A 445 9.49 -19.18 3.71
C ALA A 445 8.33 -18.22 3.45
N THR A 446 7.14 -18.70 3.62
CA THR A 446 5.86 -18.09 3.29
C THR A 446 5.86 -16.58 3.46
N PRO A 447 5.68 -15.79 2.40
CA PRO A 447 5.13 -14.46 2.57
C PRO A 447 3.76 -14.66 3.20
N GLU A 448 3.62 -14.13 4.36
CA GLU A 448 2.37 -14.18 5.05
C GLU A 448 1.32 -13.39 4.27
N PRO A 449 0.13 -13.93 4.06
CA PRO A 449 -0.87 -13.27 3.26
C PRO A 449 -1.28 -11.95 3.92
N LEU A 450 -1.36 -10.91 3.13
CA LEU A 450 -1.99 -9.63 3.49
C LEU A 450 -3.50 -9.78 3.76
N SER A 451 -3.98 -10.99 3.97
CA SER A 451 -5.40 -11.28 4.03
C SER A 451 -5.93 -11.20 5.45
N ASP A 452 -6.86 -10.33 5.68
CA ASP A 452 -7.74 -10.37 6.83
C ASP A 452 -8.98 -11.19 6.51
N TRP A 453 -9.05 -12.34 7.15
CA TRP A 453 -10.18 -13.25 7.04
C TRP A 453 -11.20 -13.05 8.17
N SER A 454 -11.03 -12.00 8.98
CA SER A 454 -11.91 -11.73 10.13
C SER A 454 -13.38 -11.57 9.73
N ALA A 455 -13.65 -10.99 8.55
CA ALA A 455 -15.01 -10.83 8.03
C ALA A 455 -15.72 -12.15 7.71
N ILE A 456 -14.97 -13.27 7.58
CA ILE A 456 -15.52 -14.61 7.33
C ILE A 456 -15.11 -15.62 8.40
N GLY A 457 -14.68 -15.15 9.58
CA GLY A 457 -14.18 -16.01 10.66
C GLY A 457 -12.76 -16.53 10.44
N GLY A 458 -12.05 -16.02 9.43
CA GLY A 458 -10.72 -16.46 9.06
C GLY A 458 -9.58 -15.59 9.62
N ARG A 459 -8.38 -15.84 9.13
CA ARG A 459 -7.15 -15.20 9.59
C ARG A 459 -7.10 -13.71 9.27
N PRO A 460 -6.69 -12.89 10.24
CA PRO A 460 -6.13 -11.57 9.95
C PRO A 460 -4.81 -11.71 9.18
N PRO A 461 -4.32 -10.64 8.56
CA PRO A 461 -3.04 -10.66 7.89
C PRO A 461 -1.98 -11.12 8.86
N VAL A 462 -1.35 -12.17 8.48
CA VAL A 462 -0.12 -12.61 9.09
C VAL A 462 0.95 -11.71 8.50
N ASP A 463 1.83 -11.28 9.35
CA ASP A 463 2.92 -10.37 9.10
C ASP A 463 3.68 -10.68 7.83
N THR A 464 3.73 -9.73 6.93
CA THR A 464 4.67 -9.76 5.80
C THR A 464 6.12 -9.59 6.24
N GLY A 465 6.37 -9.25 7.51
CA GLY A 465 7.69 -9.22 8.14
C GLY A 465 8.35 -10.59 8.28
N GLY A 466 7.59 -11.69 8.21
CA GLY A 466 8.14 -13.04 8.36
C GLY A 466 9.16 -13.46 7.31
N LEU A 467 9.15 -12.86 6.12
CA LEU A 467 10.19 -13.06 5.10
C LEU A 467 11.55 -12.48 5.51
N TRP A 468 11.56 -11.58 6.49
CA TRP A 468 12.72 -10.75 6.79
C TRP A 468 13.16 -10.84 8.25
N ASP A 469 12.34 -11.44 9.13
CA ASP A 469 12.47 -11.28 10.57
C ASP A 469 13.40 -12.31 11.26
N HIS A 470 13.89 -13.33 10.60
CA HIS A 470 14.55 -14.42 11.32
C HIS A 470 16.08 -14.47 11.26
N LYS A 471 16.76 -13.57 10.57
CA LYS A 471 18.23 -13.67 10.47
C LYS A 471 19.04 -12.36 10.57
N SER A 472 18.42 -11.24 10.82
CA SER A 472 19.14 -9.96 10.79
C SER A 472 19.14 -9.16 12.09
N TYR A 473 18.66 -9.72 13.19
CA TYR A 473 18.59 -9.05 14.49
C TYR A 473 19.05 -9.93 15.67
N GLU A 474 20.01 -10.87 15.45
CA GLU A 474 20.90 -11.35 16.51
C GLU A 474 22.23 -10.63 16.49
#